data_26912165fc1260a1467cc4f7ed6b4240
#
_entry.id   26912165fc1260a1467cc4f7ed6b4240
#
_cell.length_a   1.000
_cell.length_b   1.000
_cell.length_c   1.000
_cell.angle_alpha   90.00
_cell.angle_beta   90.00
_cell.angle_gamma   90.00
#
_symmetry.space_group_name_H-M   'P 1'
#
loop_
_entity.id
_entity.type
_entity.pdbx_description
1 polymer ?
#
loop_
_entity_poly.entity_id
_entity_poly.type
_entity_poly.pdbx_seq_one_letter_code
_entity_poly.pdbx_strand_id
1 'polypeptide(L)'
;MLARTEAAEQVTESVDRLGGSPPVLALVESALGIEEAVSIARARGAFRPAFGSGDHRRDTGTSADDLAMAHPRSRLVLASRIGGLPGPIDGPTVNSSHPVLGEQTAVTVSLGLTSKLCLDMEQLPVINEVISPTPSDVAWARDFLADFEARGRVIRDGSDKPRLGRARKIERLAATFGVEPA
;
A
#
# COMPACT_ATOMS: atom_id res chain seq x y z
N MET A 1 0.27 -8.33 13.87
CA MET A 1 -0.88 -7.66 13.24
C MET A 1 -2.00 -7.59 14.27
N LEU A 2 -2.67 -6.44 14.41
CA LEU A 2 -3.81 -6.23 15.29
C LEU A 2 -5.09 -6.36 14.46
N ALA A 3 -5.87 -7.42 14.73
CA ALA A 3 -7.12 -7.68 14.03
C ALA A 3 -8.22 -6.72 14.50
N ARG A 4 -9.20 -6.47 13.63
CA ARG A 4 -10.38 -5.65 13.89
C ARG A 4 -10.06 -4.31 14.55
N THR A 5 -9.11 -3.60 13.94
CA THR A 5 -8.72 -2.28 14.44
C THR A 5 -9.75 -1.24 14.03
N GLU A 6 -10.42 -0.64 15.02
CA GLU A 6 -11.53 0.30 14.85
C GLU A 6 -11.28 1.63 15.59
N ALA A 7 -10.18 1.77 16.36
CA ALA A 7 -9.82 2.98 17.08
C ALA A 7 -8.31 3.13 17.24
N ALA A 8 -7.83 4.37 17.37
CA ALA A 8 -6.43 4.71 17.60
C ALA A 8 -5.90 4.15 18.93
N GLU A 9 -6.75 4.11 19.95
CA GLU A 9 -6.44 3.61 21.29
C GLU A 9 -6.04 2.14 21.28
N GLN A 10 -6.70 1.31 20.45
CA GLN A 10 -6.35 -0.12 20.30
C GLN A 10 -4.91 -0.30 19.82
N VAL A 11 -4.43 0.56 18.90
CA VAL A 11 -3.05 0.54 18.44
C VAL A 11 -2.10 0.93 19.57
N THR A 12 -2.39 2.03 20.23
CA THR A 12 -1.55 2.58 21.31
C THR A 12 -1.44 1.62 22.48
N GLU A 13 -2.57 1.06 22.95
CA GLU A 13 -2.58 0.05 24.01
C GLU A 13 -1.82 -1.24 23.62
N SER A 14 -1.93 -1.65 22.36
CA SER A 14 -1.17 -2.81 21.87
C SER A 14 0.32 -2.59 21.94
N VAL A 15 0.79 -1.39 21.56
CA VAL A 15 2.20 -1.01 21.67
C VAL A 15 2.66 -1.01 23.13
N ASP A 16 1.85 -0.45 24.03
CA ASP A 16 2.18 -0.39 25.47
C ASP A 16 2.28 -1.79 26.08
N ARG A 17 1.33 -2.68 25.78
CA ARG A 17 1.35 -4.08 26.21
C ARG A 17 2.55 -4.88 25.68
N LEU A 18 3.08 -4.49 24.53
CA LEU A 18 4.27 -5.10 23.91
C LEU A 18 5.59 -4.43 24.33
N GLY A 19 5.56 -3.60 25.39
CA GLY A 19 6.76 -2.96 25.90
C GLY A 19 7.23 -1.73 25.11
N GLY A 20 6.36 -1.12 24.31
CA GLY A 20 6.61 0.13 23.60
C GLY A 20 7.41 0.00 22.28
N SER A 21 7.84 -1.20 21.90
CA SER A 21 8.85 -1.38 20.87
C SER A 21 8.36 -1.90 19.50
N PRO A 22 7.49 -2.91 19.36
CA PRO A 22 7.16 -3.40 18.02
C PRO A 22 6.12 -2.52 17.32
N PRO A 23 6.36 -2.18 16.03
CA PRO A 23 5.38 -1.47 15.23
C PRO A 23 4.14 -2.34 14.98
N VAL A 24 2.96 -1.71 14.98
CA VAL A 24 1.67 -2.38 14.81
C VAL A 24 1.17 -2.29 13.38
N LEU A 25 0.93 -3.44 12.75
CA LEU A 25 0.12 -3.54 11.54
C LEU A 25 -1.36 -3.56 11.96
N ALA A 26 -2.11 -2.53 11.62
CA ALA A 26 -3.53 -2.41 11.93
C ALA A 26 -4.37 -3.06 10.83
N LEU A 27 -5.04 -4.18 11.13
CA LEU A 27 -5.98 -4.81 10.19
C LEU A 27 -7.34 -4.14 10.32
N VAL A 28 -7.68 -3.34 9.31
CA VAL A 28 -8.92 -2.59 9.19
C VAL A 28 -9.90 -3.38 8.33
N GLU A 29 -10.99 -3.83 8.91
CA GLU A 29 -11.86 -4.84 8.32
C GLU A 29 -13.35 -4.68 8.65
N SER A 30 -13.74 -3.49 9.10
CA SER A 30 -15.13 -3.11 9.38
C SER A 30 -15.43 -1.70 8.85
N ALA A 31 -16.72 -1.36 8.76
CA ALA A 31 -17.18 -0.03 8.38
C ALA A 31 -16.60 1.03 9.32
N LEU A 32 -16.69 0.79 10.64
CA LEU A 32 -16.12 1.71 11.65
C LEU A 32 -14.61 1.87 11.48
N GLY A 33 -13.87 0.79 11.28
CA GLY A 33 -12.43 0.86 11.06
C GLY A 33 -12.04 1.64 9.79
N ILE A 34 -12.83 1.57 8.73
CA ILE A 34 -12.63 2.38 7.51
C ILE A 34 -12.88 3.87 7.78
N GLU A 35 -13.92 4.22 8.53
CA GLU A 35 -14.17 5.62 8.91
C GLU A 35 -13.05 6.14 9.82
N GLU A 36 -12.59 5.37 10.79
CA GLU A 36 -11.54 5.72 11.74
C GLU A 36 -10.11 5.53 11.17
N ALA A 37 -9.96 5.17 9.90
CA ALA A 37 -8.65 4.85 9.32
C ALA A 37 -7.60 5.96 9.51
N VAL A 38 -7.99 7.24 9.49
CA VAL A 38 -7.08 8.36 9.69
C VAL A 38 -6.60 8.45 11.14
N SER A 39 -7.49 8.28 12.12
CA SER A 39 -7.13 8.27 13.54
C SER A 39 -6.22 7.09 13.86
N ILE A 40 -6.54 5.91 13.33
CA ILE A 40 -5.73 4.69 13.44
C ILE A 40 -4.32 4.91 12.85
N ALA A 41 -4.24 5.48 11.64
CA ALA A 41 -2.96 5.72 10.98
C ALA A 41 -2.07 6.77 11.68
N ARG A 42 -2.66 7.65 12.48
CA ARG A 42 -1.95 8.67 13.28
C ARG A 42 -1.64 8.21 14.70
N ALA A 43 -2.11 7.04 15.10
CA ALA A 43 -1.87 6.49 16.43
C ALA A 43 -0.38 6.23 16.67
N ARG A 44 0.09 6.46 17.88
CA ARG A 44 1.46 6.14 18.29
C ARG A 44 1.73 4.63 18.12
N GLY A 45 2.74 4.31 17.34
CA GLY A 45 3.14 2.93 17.05
C GLY A 45 2.41 2.28 15.88
N ALA A 46 1.48 2.99 15.21
CA ALA A 46 0.97 2.54 13.93
C ALA A 46 2.12 2.47 12.92
N PHE A 47 2.27 1.32 12.27
CA PHE A 47 3.27 1.14 11.23
C PHE A 47 2.66 1.17 9.84
N ARG A 48 1.56 0.44 9.66
CA ARG A 48 0.94 0.29 8.35
C ARG A 48 -0.48 -0.28 8.47
N PRO A 49 -1.49 0.29 7.82
CA PRO A 49 -2.80 -0.34 7.72
C PRO A 49 -2.78 -1.53 6.76
N ALA A 50 -3.54 -2.55 7.08
CA ALA A 50 -3.85 -3.67 6.19
C ALA A 50 -5.37 -3.77 6.03
N PHE A 51 -5.83 -4.15 4.84
CA PHE A 51 -7.25 -4.26 4.53
C PHE A 51 -7.74 -5.70 4.70
N GLY A 52 -8.67 -5.93 5.62
CA GLY A 52 -9.36 -7.20 5.79
C GLY A 52 -10.60 -7.27 4.90
N SER A 53 -10.41 -7.42 3.59
CA SER A 53 -11.49 -7.32 2.59
C SER A 53 -12.62 -8.32 2.79
N GLY A 54 -12.33 -9.52 3.28
CA GLY A 54 -13.34 -10.55 3.56
C GLY A 54 -14.29 -10.15 4.69
N ASP A 55 -13.73 -9.74 5.82
CA ASP A 55 -14.50 -9.31 6.99
C ASP A 55 -15.21 -7.98 6.77
N HIS A 56 -14.60 -7.06 6.02
CA HIS A 56 -15.24 -5.81 5.61
C HIS A 56 -16.52 -6.08 4.80
N ARG A 57 -16.47 -7.01 3.83
CA ARG A 57 -17.66 -7.40 3.06
C ARG A 57 -18.73 -8.05 3.93
N ARG A 58 -18.33 -8.87 4.89
CA ARG A 58 -19.26 -9.48 5.85
C ARG A 58 -19.94 -8.42 6.72
N ASP A 59 -19.20 -7.42 7.15
CA ASP A 59 -19.71 -6.33 7.99
C ASP A 59 -20.65 -5.40 7.23
N THR A 60 -20.29 -5.02 5.99
CA THR A 60 -21.00 -4.00 5.19
C THR A 60 -22.02 -4.57 4.21
N GLY A 61 -21.98 -5.89 3.92
CA GLY A 61 -22.81 -6.50 2.90
C GLY A 61 -22.38 -6.19 1.46
N THR A 62 -21.21 -5.57 1.25
CA THR A 62 -20.72 -5.21 -0.09
C THR A 62 -20.25 -6.43 -0.87
N SER A 63 -20.30 -6.36 -2.21
CA SER A 63 -19.77 -7.39 -3.09
C SER A 63 -18.24 -7.41 -3.14
N ALA A 64 -17.66 -8.40 -3.83
CA ALA A 64 -16.22 -8.51 -4.00
C ALA A 64 -15.68 -7.76 -5.22
N ASP A 65 -16.56 -7.12 -6.01
CA ASP A 65 -16.12 -6.42 -7.21
C ASP A 65 -15.26 -5.18 -6.90
N ASP A 66 -14.43 -4.82 -7.86
CA ASP A 66 -13.43 -3.77 -7.65
C ASP A 66 -14.04 -2.40 -7.41
N LEU A 67 -15.22 -2.12 -7.98
CA LEU A 67 -15.92 -0.84 -7.78
C LEU A 67 -16.40 -0.72 -6.33
N ALA A 68 -17.01 -1.78 -5.78
CA ALA A 68 -17.45 -1.81 -4.38
C ALA A 68 -16.28 -1.69 -3.40
N MET A 69 -15.13 -2.30 -3.75
CA MET A 69 -13.92 -2.29 -2.92
C MET A 69 -13.02 -1.05 -3.12
N ALA A 70 -13.31 -0.19 -4.10
CA ALA A 70 -12.48 0.98 -4.39
C ALA A 70 -12.52 2.01 -3.24
N HIS A 71 -13.69 2.26 -2.66
CA HIS A 71 -13.83 3.23 -1.57
C HIS A 71 -13.01 2.86 -0.33
N PRO A 72 -13.16 1.69 0.30
CA PRO A 72 -12.38 1.34 1.48
C PRO A 72 -10.87 1.30 1.20
N ARG A 73 -10.43 0.79 0.05
CA ARG A 73 -9.03 0.82 -0.36
C ARG A 73 -8.49 2.26 -0.46
N SER A 74 -9.21 3.15 -1.11
CA SER A 74 -8.81 4.56 -1.26
C SER A 74 -8.77 5.28 0.10
N ARG A 75 -9.70 5.00 1.01
CA ARG A 75 -9.68 5.54 2.38
C ARG A 75 -8.41 5.14 3.12
N LEU A 76 -7.99 3.89 3.03
CA LEU A 76 -6.74 3.42 3.65
C LEU A 76 -5.49 4.06 3.03
N VAL A 77 -5.48 4.28 1.71
CA VAL A 77 -4.39 4.99 1.03
C VAL A 77 -4.27 6.43 1.53
N LEU A 78 -5.40 7.15 1.61
CA LEU A 78 -5.43 8.51 2.16
C LEU A 78 -5.00 8.53 3.62
N ALA A 79 -5.52 7.61 4.44
CA ALA A 79 -5.16 7.50 5.86
C ALA A 79 -3.65 7.29 6.06
N SER A 80 -3.06 6.33 5.33
CA SER A 80 -1.61 6.09 5.35
C SER A 80 -0.83 7.35 4.98
N ARG A 81 -1.26 8.06 3.94
CA ARG A 81 -0.59 9.28 3.49
C ARG A 81 -0.67 10.41 4.53
N ILE A 82 -1.84 10.60 5.15
CA ILE A 82 -2.07 11.59 6.20
C ILE A 82 -1.28 11.25 7.47
N GLY A 83 -1.19 9.95 7.82
CA GLY A 83 -0.39 9.46 8.95
C GLY A 83 1.12 9.45 8.71
N GLY A 84 1.59 9.75 7.48
CA GLY A 84 3.01 9.68 7.12
C GLY A 84 3.54 8.24 7.06
N LEU A 85 2.65 7.25 6.90
CA LEU A 85 2.98 5.83 6.89
C LEU A 85 3.31 5.32 5.48
N PRO A 86 3.98 4.16 5.35
CA PRO A 86 4.04 3.43 4.08
C PRO A 86 2.64 3.13 3.53
N GLY A 87 2.50 2.98 2.22
CA GLY A 87 1.22 2.68 1.60
C GLY A 87 0.59 1.39 2.16
N PRO A 88 -0.76 1.27 2.23
CA PRO A 88 -1.42 0.16 2.91
C PRO A 88 -1.24 -1.17 2.19
N ILE A 89 -1.48 -2.25 2.92
CA ILE A 89 -1.48 -3.63 2.43
C ILE A 89 -2.91 -3.97 2.03
N ASP A 90 -3.13 -4.46 0.80
CA ASP A 90 -4.45 -4.94 0.36
C ASP A 90 -4.80 -6.31 0.92
N GLY A 91 -6.08 -6.64 0.90
CA GLY A 91 -6.60 -7.95 1.28
C GLY A 91 -6.11 -9.08 0.37
N PRO A 92 -6.20 -10.34 0.84
CA PRO A 92 -5.75 -11.48 0.06
C PRO A 92 -6.70 -11.79 -1.09
N THR A 93 -6.17 -12.47 -2.11
CA THR A 93 -6.96 -13.11 -3.16
C THR A 93 -7.16 -14.56 -2.78
N VAL A 94 -8.43 -15.00 -2.70
CA VAL A 94 -8.81 -16.34 -2.26
C VAL A 94 -9.12 -17.23 -3.47
N ASN A 95 -8.66 -18.49 -3.43
CA ASN A 95 -8.98 -19.53 -4.44
C ASN A 95 -8.80 -19.08 -5.89
N SER A 96 -7.67 -18.47 -6.21
CA SER A 96 -7.46 -17.89 -7.54
C SER A 96 -6.34 -18.56 -8.31
N SER A 97 -6.54 -18.64 -9.63
CA SER A 97 -5.46 -18.90 -10.58
C SER A 97 -4.47 -17.72 -10.60
N HIS A 98 -3.25 -17.97 -11.04
CA HIS A 98 -2.23 -16.91 -11.18
C HIS A 98 -2.70 -15.70 -12.00
N PRO A 99 -3.42 -15.84 -13.13
CA PRO A 99 -3.96 -14.71 -13.88
C PRO A 99 -4.89 -13.82 -13.03
N VAL A 100 -5.85 -14.42 -12.34
CA VAL A 100 -6.79 -13.67 -11.46
C VAL A 100 -6.05 -12.96 -10.32
N LEU A 101 -5.07 -13.63 -9.72
CA LEU A 101 -4.21 -13.02 -8.70
C LEU A 101 -3.45 -11.81 -9.25
N GLY A 102 -2.88 -11.94 -10.46
CA GLY A 102 -2.20 -10.87 -11.17
C GLY A 102 -3.10 -9.66 -11.43
N GLU A 103 -4.29 -9.90 -11.99
CA GLU A 103 -5.30 -8.86 -12.24
C GLU A 103 -5.71 -8.11 -10.96
N GLN A 104 -6.05 -8.84 -9.90
CA GLN A 104 -6.42 -8.22 -8.62
C GLN A 104 -5.24 -7.47 -7.97
N THR A 105 -4.01 -7.95 -8.14
CA THR A 105 -2.83 -7.25 -7.66
C THR A 105 -2.59 -5.97 -8.47
N ALA A 106 -2.85 -5.96 -9.77
CA ALA A 106 -2.78 -4.75 -10.59
C ALA A 106 -3.80 -3.70 -10.15
N VAL A 107 -5.01 -4.10 -9.79
CA VAL A 107 -6.01 -3.20 -9.17
C VAL A 107 -5.50 -2.63 -7.85
N THR A 108 -4.90 -3.46 -6.99
CA THR A 108 -4.25 -3.03 -5.75
C THR A 108 -3.27 -1.87 -6.01
N VAL A 109 -2.35 -2.06 -6.96
CA VAL A 109 -1.34 -1.05 -7.33
C VAL A 109 -1.97 0.20 -7.93
N SER A 110 -2.98 0.06 -8.79
CA SER A 110 -3.66 1.17 -9.45
C SER A 110 -4.37 2.10 -8.47
N LEU A 111 -4.88 1.55 -7.35
CA LEU A 111 -5.52 2.31 -6.29
C LEU A 111 -4.51 2.92 -5.29
N GLY A 112 -3.22 2.64 -5.43
CA GLY A 112 -2.16 3.23 -4.61
C GLY A 112 -1.75 2.42 -3.38
N LEU A 113 -2.29 1.20 -3.20
CA LEU A 113 -1.77 0.26 -2.21
C LEU A 113 -0.40 -0.27 -2.68
N THR A 114 0.43 -0.70 -1.76
CA THR A 114 1.84 -1.01 -2.09
C THR A 114 2.26 -2.42 -1.69
N SER A 115 1.33 -3.21 -1.21
CA SER A 115 1.51 -4.62 -0.87
C SER A 115 0.16 -5.33 -0.85
N LYS A 116 0.20 -6.65 -0.82
CA LYS A 116 -0.98 -7.50 -0.73
C LYS A 116 -0.73 -8.64 0.26
N LEU A 117 -1.75 -8.97 1.07
CA LEU A 117 -1.70 -10.17 1.88
C LEU A 117 -1.74 -11.39 0.97
N CYS A 118 -0.96 -12.41 1.28
CA CYS A 118 -1.03 -13.71 0.61
C CYS A 118 -1.49 -14.78 1.61
N LEU A 119 -2.19 -15.78 1.10
CA LEU A 119 -2.65 -16.95 1.88
C LEU A 119 -1.72 -18.14 1.65
N ASP A 120 -0.94 -18.13 0.57
CA ASP A 120 -0.04 -19.18 0.15
C ASP A 120 1.28 -18.58 -0.33
N MET A 121 2.38 -19.26 -0.05
CA MET A 121 3.71 -18.87 -0.52
C MET A 121 3.84 -18.88 -2.06
N GLU A 122 3.07 -19.72 -2.73
CA GLU A 122 3.01 -19.78 -4.20
C GLU A 122 2.45 -18.50 -4.84
N GLN A 123 1.72 -17.68 -4.09
CA GLN A 123 1.21 -16.39 -4.54
C GLN A 123 2.29 -15.30 -4.59
N LEU A 124 3.37 -15.45 -3.82
CA LEU A 124 4.40 -14.40 -3.67
C LEU A 124 5.08 -14.00 -4.99
N PRO A 125 5.50 -14.95 -5.87
CA PRO A 125 6.13 -14.56 -7.14
C PRO A 125 5.23 -13.66 -7.99
N VAL A 126 3.94 -14.00 -8.12
CA VAL A 126 2.96 -13.24 -8.92
C VAL A 126 2.72 -11.85 -8.29
N ILE A 127 2.55 -11.80 -6.98
CA ILE A 127 2.33 -10.53 -6.27
C ILE A 127 3.55 -9.62 -6.43
N ASN A 128 4.75 -10.16 -6.23
CA ASN A 128 5.99 -9.40 -6.32
C ASN A 128 6.26 -8.90 -7.75
N GLU A 129 6.00 -9.73 -8.77
CA GLU A 129 6.12 -9.33 -10.17
C GLU A 129 5.25 -8.12 -10.49
N VAL A 130 3.97 -8.15 -10.08
CA VAL A 130 3.01 -7.07 -10.39
C VAL A 130 3.30 -5.79 -9.59
N ILE A 131 3.80 -5.90 -8.35
CA ILE A 131 4.13 -4.73 -7.51
C ILE A 131 5.48 -4.11 -7.91
N SER A 132 6.38 -4.88 -8.46
CA SER A 132 7.71 -4.42 -8.91
C SER A 132 7.60 -3.45 -10.08
N PRO A 133 8.47 -2.43 -10.17
CA PRO A 133 8.56 -1.62 -11.37
C PRO A 133 9.11 -2.48 -12.53
N THR A 134 8.74 -2.11 -13.75
CA THR A 134 9.35 -2.74 -14.92
C THR A 134 10.79 -2.22 -15.16
N PRO A 135 11.69 -2.98 -15.81
CA PRO A 135 13.01 -2.48 -16.18
C PRO A 135 12.97 -1.16 -16.97
N SER A 136 11.97 -0.98 -17.83
CA SER A 136 11.77 0.27 -18.58
C SER A 136 11.33 1.44 -17.69
N ASP A 137 10.50 1.19 -16.66
CA ASP A 137 10.18 2.22 -15.67
C ASP A 137 11.42 2.64 -14.88
N VAL A 138 12.30 1.67 -14.55
CA VAL A 138 13.56 1.96 -13.84
C VAL A 138 14.51 2.79 -14.70
N ALA A 139 14.66 2.43 -15.98
CA ALA A 139 15.45 3.22 -16.92
C ALA A 139 14.93 4.66 -17.02
N TRP A 140 13.62 4.82 -17.25
CA TRP A 140 12.98 6.14 -17.27
C TRP A 140 13.21 6.95 -15.98
N ALA A 141 13.09 6.31 -14.83
CA ALA A 141 13.26 6.98 -13.54
C ALA A 141 14.69 7.46 -13.33
N ARG A 142 15.68 6.65 -13.68
CA ARG A 142 17.12 7.02 -13.61
C ARG A 142 17.45 8.16 -14.55
N ASP A 143 17.00 8.09 -15.80
CA ASP A 143 17.21 9.17 -16.77
C ASP A 143 16.58 10.50 -16.33
N PHE A 144 15.34 10.45 -15.82
CA PHE A 144 14.67 11.63 -15.30
C PHE A 144 15.41 12.25 -14.10
N LEU A 145 15.87 11.42 -13.16
CA LEU A 145 16.59 11.88 -11.98
C LEU A 145 17.96 12.47 -12.36
N ALA A 146 18.67 11.84 -13.29
CA ALA A 146 19.94 12.35 -13.81
C ALA A 146 19.76 13.72 -14.49
N ASP A 147 18.75 13.89 -15.36
CA ASP A 147 18.41 15.19 -15.97
C ASP A 147 18.04 16.23 -14.89
N PHE A 148 17.27 15.83 -13.88
CA PHE A 148 16.90 16.72 -12.78
C PHE A 148 18.11 17.22 -11.98
N GLU A 149 19.08 16.35 -11.70
CA GLU A 149 20.34 16.71 -11.05
C GLU A 149 21.21 17.60 -11.95
N ALA A 150 21.39 17.23 -13.23
CA ALA A 150 22.21 17.96 -14.19
C ALA A 150 21.77 19.43 -14.38
N ARG A 151 20.47 19.68 -14.28
CA ARG A 151 19.90 21.04 -14.36
C ARG A 151 19.83 21.77 -13.00
N GLY A 152 20.55 21.29 -11.99
CA GLY A 152 20.63 21.93 -10.66
C GLY A 152 19.35 21.83 -9.84
N ARG A 153 18.55 20.78 -10.04
CA ARG A 153 17.28 20.49 -9.31
C ARG A 153 16.20 21.55 -9.52
N VAL A 154 16.26 22.27 -10.64
CA VAL A 154 15.27 23.31 -10.96
C VAL A 154 13.97 22.67 -11.46
N ILE A 155 12.85 23.11 -10.87
CA ILE A 155 11.49 22.75 -11.34
C ILE A 155 11.16 23.66 -12.53
N ARG A 156 10.94 23.10 -13.71
CA ARG A 156 10.62 23.85 -14.94
C ARG A 156 9.15 24.21 -15.05
N ASP A 157 8.28 23.28 -14.64
CA ASP A 157 6.84 23.43 -14.73
C ASP A 157 6.07 22.56 -13.71
N GLY A 158 4.75 22.63 -13.74
CA GLY A 158 3.88 21.90 -12.83
C GLY A 158 3.96 20.36 -12.95
N SER A 159 4.46 19.83 -14.09
CA SER A 159 4.59 18.38 -14.30
C SER A 159 5.85 17.79 -13.66
N ASP A 160 6.87 18.59 -13.43
CA ASP A 160 8.15 18.13 -12.86
C ASP A 160 7.98 17.55 -11.44
N LYS A 161 7.17 18.17 -10.58
CA LYS A 161 6.97 17.68 -9.21
C LYS A 161 6.32 16.29 -9.15
N PRO A 162 5.21 16.02 -9.85
CA PRO A 162 4.64 14.67 -9.94
C PRO A 162 5.61 13.64 -10.53
N ARG A 163 6.34 14.01 -11.60
CA ARG A 163 7.34 13.14 -12.23
C ARG A 163 8.49 12.80 -11.29
N LEU A 164 9.00 13.77 -10.54
CA LEU A 164 10.03 13.57 -9.54
C LEU A 164 9.56 12.62 -8.43
N GLY A 165 8.32 12.79 -7.96
CA GLY A 165 7.71 11.90 -7.00
C GLY A 165 7.60 10.47 -7.52
N ARG A 166 7.16 10.29 -8.79
CA ARG A 166 7.08 8.98 -9.46
C ARG A 166 8.47 8.35 -9.61
N ALA A 167 9.44 9.08 -10.12
CA ALA A 167 10.80 8.57 -10.35
C ALA A 167 11.45 8.08 -9.03
N ARG A 168 11.36 8.86 -7.96
CA ARG A 168 11.84 8.46 -6.64
C ARG A 168 11.14 7.24 -6.07
N LYS A 169 9.82 7.08 -6.33
CA LYS A 169 9.08 5.88 -5.92
C LYS A 169 9.59 4.66 -6.66
N ILE A 170 9.78 4.75 -7.99
CA ILE A 170 10.28 3.66 -8.82
C ILE A 170 11.68 3.23 -8.36
N GLU A 171 12.60 4.16 -8.13
CA GLU A 171 13.95 3.88 -7.62
C GLU A 171 13.92 3.10 -6.29
N ARG A 172 13.09 3.53 -5.34
CA ARG A 172 12.96 2.80 -4.07
C ARG A 172 12.42 1.39 -4.26
N LEU A 173 11.42 1.21 -5.13
CA LEU A 173 10.86 -0.11 -5.42
C LEU A 173 11.88 -0.98 -6.17
N ALA A 174 12.61 -0.44 -7.13
CA ALA A 174 13.67 -1.13 -7.84
C ALA A 174 14.74 -1.66 -6.87
N ALA A 175 15.19 -0.83 -5.93
CA ALA A 175 16.13 -1.26 -4.90
C ALA A 175 15.54 -2.34 -3.98
N THR A 176 14.25 -2.28 -3.65
CA THR A 176 13.58 -3.26 -2.79
C THR A 176 13.43 -4.62 -3.47
N PHE A 177 13.10 -4.63 -4.76
CA PHE A 177 12.83 -5.85 -5.54
C PHE A 177 14.03 -6.32 -6.38
N GLY A 178 15.16 -5.61 -6.36
CA GLY A 178 16.34 -5.97 -7.14
C GLY A 178 16.14 -5.84 -8.65
N VAL A 179 15.33 -4.87 -9.10
CA VAL A 179 15.06 -4.66 -10.53
C VAL A 179 16.07 -3.69 -11.12
N GLU A 180 16.80 -4.15 -12.17
CA GLU A 180 17.72 -3.31 -12.92
C GLU A 180 17.03 -2.68 -14.14
N PRO A 181 17.56 -1.55 -14.67
CA PRO A 181 17.04 -0.93 -15.88
C PRO A 181 17.26 -1.82 -17.10
N ALA A 182 16.40 -1.66 -18.10
CA ALA A 182 16.56 -2.32 -19.40
C ALA A 182 17.76 -1.76 -20.16
#